data_d0c0d1d1638392678cc6fdba13cf7613
#
_entry.id   d0c0d1d1638392678cc6fdba13cf7613
#
_cell.length_a   1.000
_cell.length_b   1.000
_cell.length_c   1.000
_cell.angle_alpha   90.00
_cell.angle_beta   90.00
_cell.angle_gamma   90.00
#
_symmetry.space_group_name_H-M   'P 1'
#
loop_
_entity.id
_entity.type
_entity.pdbx_description
1 polymer ?
#
loop_
_entity_poly.entity_id
_entity_poly.type
_entity_poly.pdbx_seq_one_letter_code
_entity_poly.pdbx_strand_id
1 'polypeptide(L)'
;FSRVVDVAKGAALMTGTSMNYDLSMAFTEYLPNKALAQIADACMQEVGAPKWTEEDYRLARQFLDSYDDTARKMIRDEIIQIYGEDRLEEILSKPLDSEIHPFDPNHIIQTAGSTDVGDVGYAVPTLNLRVAACCVGNVGHTWQMTAQTCSPIAHKGLLTAGKMIALSAIRTME
;
A
#
# COMPACT_ATOMS: atom_id res chain seq x y z
N PHE A 1 14.36 16.82 11.38
CA PHE A 1 13.35 17.80 11.78
C PHE A 1 13.95 19.21 11.95
N SER A 2 14.99 19.40 12.83
CA SER A 2 15.57 20.73 13.12
C SER A 2 15.97 21.52 11.86
N ARG A 3 16.62 20.87 10.89
CA ARG A 3 17.02 21.51 9.62
C ARG A 3 15.82 22.01 8.81
N VAL A 4 14.67 21.34 8.85
CA VAL A 4 13.43 21.78 8.18
C VAL A 4 12.89 23.04 8.86
N VAL A 5 12.91 23.08 10.18
CA VAL A 5 12.55 24.27 10.97
C VAL A 5 13.46 25.46 10.65
N ASP A 6 14.77 25.22 10.51
CA ASP A 6 15.73 26.30 10.17
C ASP A 6 15.51 26.84 8.74
N VAL A 7 15.15 25.97 7.78
CA VAL A 7 14.75 26.41 6.42
C VAL A 7 13.52 27.33 6.50
N ALA A 8 12.50 26.93 7.26
CA ALA A 8 11.28 27.73 7.44
C ALA A 8 11.55 29.08 8.12
N LYS A 9 12.43 29.11 9.15
CA LYS A 9 12.87 30.37 9.77
C LYS A 9 13.62 31.27 8.77
N GLY A 10 14.50 30.68 7.96
CA GLY A 10 15.22 31.40 6.92
C GLY A 10 14.27 32.02 5.89
N ALA A 11 13.26 31.27 5.43
CA ALA A 11 12.26 31.79 4.52
C ALA A 11 11.45 32.94 5.11
N ALA A 12 11.04 32.84 6.37
CA ALA A 12 10.33 33.91 7.08
C ALA A 12 11.19 35.17 7.19
N LEU A 13 12.48 35.00 7.54
CA LEU A 13 13.41 36.14 7.61
C LEU A 13 13.59 36.81 6.25
N MET A 14 13.74 36.04 5.17
CA MET A 14 13.91 36.57 3.81
C MET A 14 12.69 37.37 3.32
N THR A 15 11.49 37.05 3.78
CA THR A 15 10.24 37.70 3.36
C THR A 15 9.74 38.73 4.36
N GLY A 16 10.45 38.97 5.46
CA GLY A 16 10.03 39.88 6.52
C GLY A 16 8.75 39.45 7.25
N THR A 17 8.50 38.12 7.28
CA THR A 17 7.37 37.51 7.98
C THR A 17 7.83 36.78 9.24
N SER A 18 6.91 36.27 10.04
CA SER A 18 7.18 35.37 11.16
C SER A 18 6.58 33.98 10.91
N MET A 19 7.19 32.93 11.48
CA MET A 19 6.66 31.58 11.44
C MET A 19 6.56 30.99 12.84
N ASN A 20 5.52 30.23 13.06
CA ASN A 20 5.38 29.33 14.20
C ASN A 20 5.15 27.90 13.69
N TYR A 21 5.45 26.93 14.48
CA TYR A 21 5.14 25.53 14.19
C TYR A 21 4.61 24.83 15.44
N ASP A 22 3.77 23.83 15.23
CA ASP A 22 3.32 22.90 16.22
C ASP A 22 3.67 21.48 15.76
N LEU A 23 4.34 20.72 16.61
CA LEU A 23 4.66 19.33 16.37
C LEU A 23 3.55 18.46 16.97
N SER A 24 2.52 18.17 16.19
CA SER A 24 1.36 17.42 16.65
C SER A 24 1.63 15.91 16.75
N MET A 25 2.48 15.35 15.88
CA MET A 25 2.79 13.91 15.85
C MET A 25 4.18 13.64 15.31
N ALA A 26 4.78 12.54 15.76
CA ALA A 26 6.02 11.99 15.23
C ALA A 26 5.92 10.46 15.30
N PHE A 27 6.31 9.76 14.23
CA PHE A 27 6.30 8.32 14.14
C PHE A 27 7.67 7.80 13.75
N THR A 28 7.99 6.59 14.20
CA THR A 28 9.15 5.83 13.73
C THR A 28 8.88 5.18 12.38
N GLU A 29 9.93 4.81 11.67
CA GLU A 29 9.81 4.03 10.45
C GLU A 29 9.25 2.62 10.75
N TYR A 30 8.57 2.03 9.77
CA TYR A 30 8.08 0.66 9.90
C TYR A 30 9.26 -0.32 9.98
N LEU A 31 9.26 -1.18 11.01
CA LEU A 31 10.26 -2.22 11.25
C LEU A 31 9.75 -3.58 10.74
N PRO A 32 10.22 -4.08 9.58
CA PRO A 32 9.79 -5.36 9.04
C PRO A 32 10.23 -6.53 9.93
N ASN A 33 9.30 -7.45 10.22
CA ASN A 33 9.61 -8.72 10.89
C ASN A 33 9.70 -9.86 9.86
N LYS A 34 10.92 -10.29 9.54
CA LYS A 34 11.16 -11.32 8.52
C LYS A 34 10.56 -12.69 8.87
N ALA A 35 10.55 -13.09 10.13
CA ALA A 35 9.98 -14.38 10.55
C ALA A 35 8.47 -14.40 10.35
N LEU A 36 7.77 -13.35 10.80
CA LEU A 36 6.33 -13.21 10.57
C LEU A 36 6.00 -13.10 9.08
N ALA A 37 6.82 -12.39 8.30
CA ALA A 37 6.62 -12.26 6.87
C ALA A 37 6.74 -13.62 6.13
N GLN A 38 7.68 -14.49 6.53
CA GLN A 38 7.80 -15.85 5.98
C GLN A 38 6.59 -16.72 6.31
N ILE A 39 6.10 -16.67 7.55
CA ILE A 39 4.87 -17.39 7.95
C ILE A 39 3.69 -16.86 7.12
N ALA A 40 3.57 -15.56 6.99
CA ALA A 40 2.50 -14.94 6.23
C ALA A 40 2.55 -15.28 4.74
N ASP A 41 3.73 -15.32 4.12
CA ASP A 41 3.88 -15.72 2.72
C ASP A 41 3.35 -17.14 2.52
N ALA A 42 3.74 -18.10 3.36
CA ALA A 42 3.21 -19.46 3.30
C ALA A 42 1.67 -19.50 3.44
N CYS A 43 1.11 -18.70 4.35
CA CYS A 43 -0.34 -18.60 4.53
C CYS A 43 -1.03 -17.94 3.33
N MET A 44 -0.43 -16.93 2.72
CA MET A 44 -0.95 -16.29 1.52
C MET A 44 -0.98 -17.25 0.34
N GLN A 45 0.06 -18.07 0.15
CA GLN A 45 0.10 -19.12 -0.87
C GLN A 45 -0.99 -20.17 -0.66
N GLU A 46 -1.27 -20.56 0.60
CA GLU A 46 -2.31 -21.52 0.94
C GLU A 46 -3.73 -20.96 0.72
N VAL A 47 -3.99 -19.72 1.13
CA VAL A 47 -5.30 -19.06 0.99
C VAL A 47 -5.56 -18.67 -0.47
N GLY A 48 -4.53 -18.26 -1.20
CA GLY A 48 -4.60 -17.77 -2.56
C GLY A 48 -5.12 -16.33 -2.69
N ALA A 49 -4.99 -15.78 -3.87
CA ALA A 49 -5.50 -14.44 -4.19
C ALA A 49 -7.04 -14.41 -4.20
N PRO A 50 -7.65 -13.21 -4.08
CA PRO A 50 -9.10 -13.07 -4.23
C PRO A 50 -9.57 -13.59 -5.60
N LYS A 51 -10.73 -14.24 -5.63
CA LYS A 51 -11.31 -14.77 -6.87
C LYS A 51 -12.27 -13.75 -7.47
N TRP A 52 -11.89 -13.22 -8.62
CA TRP A 52 -12.65 -12.22 -9.33
C TRP A 52 -13.61 -12.83 -10.34
N THR A 53 -14.76 -12.18 -10.54
CA THR A 53 -15.73 -12.48 -11.60
C THR A 53 -15.55 -11.51 -12.77
N GLU A 54 -16.13 -11.80 -13.91
CA GLU A 54 -16.14 -10.88 -15.06
C GLU A 54 -16.78 -9.52 -14.73
N GLU A 55 -17.72 -9.49 -13.80
CA GLU A 55 -18.33 -8.26 -13.32
C GLU A 55 -17.35 -7.41 -12.49
N ASP A 56 -16.53 -8.05 -11.65
CA ASP A 56 -15.47 -7.37 -10.91
C ASP A 56 -14.43 -6.77 -11.88
N TYR A 57 -14.01 -7.52 -12.89
CA TYR A 57 -13.08 -7.02 -13.91
C TYR A 57 -13.67 -5.85 -14.70
N ARG A 58 -14.96 -5.91 -15.06
CA ARG A 58 -15.65 -4.81 -15.73
C ARG A 58 -15.70 -3.56 -14.85
N LEU A 59 -16.05 -3.71 -13.58
CA LEU A 59 -16.10 -2.60 -12.62
C LEU A 59 -14.72 -1.98 -12.41
N ALA A 60 -13.67 -2.80 -12.28
CA ALA A 60 -12.30 -2.32 -12.12
C ALA A 60 -11.86 -1.48 -13.34
N ARG A 61 -12.18 -1.92 -14.57
CA ARG A 61 -11.90 -1.15 -15.80
C ARG A 61 -12.62 0.20 -15.79
N GLN A 62 -13.88 0.27 -15.36
CA GLN A 62 -14.60 1.54 -15.24
C GLN A 62 -13.91 2.53 -14.28
N PHE A 63 -13.37 2.05 -13.16
CA PHE A 63 -12.58 2.88 -12.26
C PHE A 63 -11.29 3.36 -12.93
N LEU A 64 -10.54 2.47 -13.59
CA LEU A 64 -9.32 2.84 -14.30
C LEU A 64 -9.58 3.86 -15.41
N ASP A 65 -10.67 3.72 -16.15
CA ASP A 65 -11.05 4.64 -17.21
C ASP A 65 -11.44 6.03 -16.71
N SER A 66 -11.82 6.14 -15.43
CA SER A 66 -12.18 7.42 -14.81
C SER A 66 -10.98 8.28 -14.40
N TYR A 67 -9.75 7.74 -14.45
CA TYR A 67 -8.54 8.51 -14.15
C TYR A 67 -8.13 9.39 -15.34
N ASP A 68 -7.70 10.62 -15.04
CA ASP A 68 -7.11 11.52 -16.03
C ASP A 68 -5.65 11.12 -16.38
N ASP A 69 -5.07 11.81 -17.34
CA ASP A 69 -3.71 11.52 -17.83
C ASP A 69 -2.65 11.71 -16.74
N THR A 70 -2.86 12.64 -15.80
CA THR A 70 -1.94 12.88 -14.69
C THR A 70 -1.93 11.70 -13.74
N ALA A 71 -3.12 11.23 -13.34
CA ALA A 71 -3.25 10.05 -12.50
C ALA A 71 -2.72 8.79 -13.18
N ARG A 72 -3.00 8.61 -14.48
CA ARG A 72 -2.47 7.48 -15.29
C ARG A 72 -0.94 7.47 -15.32
N LYS A 73 -0.31 8.65 -15.45
CA LYS A 73 1.14 8.75 -15.36
C LYS A 73 1.66 8.36 -13.98
N MET A 74 1.06 8.84 -12.90
CA MET A 74 1.44 8.47 -11.54
C MET A 74 1.34 6.96 -11.31
N ILE A 75 0.28 6.32 -11.81
CA ILE A 75 0.09 4.85 -11.76
C ILE A 75 1.25 4.13 -12.45
N ARG A 76 1.63 4.57 -13.66
CA ARG A 76 2.74 3.97 -14.40
C ARG A 76 4.07 4.13 -13.65
N ASP A 77 4.35 5.32 -13.14
CA ASP A 77 5.57 5.62 -12.40
C ASP A 77 5.66 4.76 -11.12
N GLU A 78 4.56 4.57 -10.39
CA GLU A 78 4.49 3.72 -9.20
C GLU A 78 4.71 2.24 -9.53
N ILE A 79 4.08 1.73 -10.59
CA ILE A 79 4.27 0.35 -11.04
C ILE A 79 5.74 0.10 -11.43
N ILE A 80 6.35 1.02 -12.16
CA ILE A 80 7.77 0.93 -12.53
C ILE A 80 8.66 0.91 -11.28
N GLN A 81 8.38 1.76 -10.31
CA GLN A 81 9.13 1.83 -9.06
C GLN A 81 9.06 0.52 -8.25
N ILE A 82 7.90 -0.13 -8.23
CA ILE A 82 7.67 -1.34 -7.39
C ILE A 82 8.10 -2.61 -8.12
N TYR A 83 7.79 -2.74 -9.41
CA TYR A 83 7.91 -3.99 -10.16
C TYR A 83 8.92 -3.96 -11.30
N GLY A 84 9.45 -2.79 -11.66
CA GLY A 84 10.31 -2.60 -12.81
C GLY A 84 9.56 -2.28 -14.11
N GLU A 85 10.26 -1.66 -15.07
CA GLU A 85 9.69 -1.23 -16.34
C GLU A 85 9.27 -2.40 -17.23
N ASP A 86 9.98 -3.51 -17.16
CA ASP A 86 9.72 -4.74 -17.91
C ASP A 86 8.38 -5.41 -17.57
N ARG A 87 7.85 -5.18 -16.38
CA ARG A 87 6.56 -5.71 -15.94
C ARG A 87 5.36 -4.78 -16.13
N LEU A 88 5.61 -3.53 -16.54
CA LEU A 88 4.58 -2.49 -16.60
C LEU A 88 3.37 -2.89 -17.45
N GLU A 89 3.61 -3.30 -18.70
CA GLU A 89 2.51 -3.62 -19.63
C GLU A 89 1.75 -4.90 -19.22
N GLU A 90 2.43 -5.87 -18.64
CA GLU A 90 1.80 -7.05 -18.07
C GLU A 90 0.82 -6.67 -16.95
N ILE A 91 1.29 -5.85 -16.01
CA ILE A 91 0.49 -5.43 -14.84
C ILE A 91 -0.70 -4.56 -15.28
N LEU A 92 -0.47 -3.60 -16.18
CA LEU A 92 -1.54 -2.72 -16.68
C LEU A 92 -2.58 -3.46 -17.53
N SER A 93 -2.23 -4.61 -18.09
CA SER A 93 -3.20 -5.43 -18.85
C SER A 93 -4.27 -6.08 -17.96
N LYS A 94 -3.97 -6.24 -16.66
CA LYS A 94 -4.84 -6.89 -15.66
C LYS A 94 -5.49 -5.81 -14.78
N PRO A 95 -6.80 -5.55 -14.86
CA PRO A 95 -7.44 -4.52 -14.04
C PRO A 95 -7.54 -4.90 -12.56
N LEU A 96 -7.37 -6.18 -12.21
CA LEU A 96 -7.33 -6.69 -10.84
C LEU A 96 -6.18 -7.68 -10.69
N ASP A 97 -5.46 -7.58 -9.59
CA ASP A 97 -4.43 -8.54 -9.25
C ASP A 97 -5.07 -9.85 -8.76
N SER A 98 -4.70 -10.96 -9.38
CA SER A 98 -5.21 -12.30 -9.11
C SER A 98 -4.11 -13.29 -8.71
N GLU A 99 -2.92 -12.77 -8.37
CA GLU A 99 -1.75 -13.58 -8.06
C GLU A 99 -1.23 -13.29 -6.64
N ILE A 100 -0.57 -14.27 -6.03
CA ILE A 100 0.24 -14.05 -4.84
C ILE A 100 1.68 -13.85 -5.30
N HIS A 101 2.21 -12.66 -5.05
CA HIS A 101 3.60 -12.34 -5.39
C HIS A 101 4.54 -12.98 -4.36
N PRO A 102 5.62 -13.64 -4.79
CA PRO A 102 6.57 -14.27 -3.89
C PRO A 102 7.20 -13.26 -2.92
N PHE A 103 7.36 -13.66 -1.66
CA PHE A 103 8.08 -12.86 -0.68
C PHE A 103 9.59 -12.91 -0.95
N ASP A 104 10.20 -11.76 -1.20
CA ASP A 104 11.66 -11.61 -1.24
C ASP A 104 12.12 -10.82 0.00
N PRO A 105 12.82 -11.47 0.95
CA PRO A 105 13.31 -10.80 2.17
C PRO A 105 14.36 -9.73 1.91
N ASN A 106 14.90 -9.66 0.71
CA ASN A 106 15.91 -8.68 0.30
C ASN A 106 15.30 -7.51 -0.51
N HIS A 107 14.06 -7.63 -0.94
CA HIS A 107 13.35 -6.58 -1.66
C HIS A 107 12.71 -5.61 -0.66
N ILE A 108 13.35 -4.46 -0.49
CA ILE A 108 12.85 -3.39 0.39
C ILE A 108 12.22 -2.31 -0.47
N ILE A 109 10.90 -2.15 -0.36
CA ILE A 109 10.18 -1.07 -1.01
C ILE A 109 10.14 0.11 -0.03
N GLN A 110 10.76 1.23 -0.43
CA GLN A 110 10.62 2.48 0.31
C GLN A 110 9.44 3.26 -0.25
N THR A 111 8.49 3.58 0.62
CA THR A 111 7.34 4.43 0.28
C THR A 111 7.41 5.75 1.05
N ALA A 112 6.83 6.80 0.49
CA ALA A 112 6.77 8.11 1.11
C ALA A 112 5.61 8.25 2.13
N GLY A 113 4.79 7.22 2.31
CA GLY A 113 3.70 7.21 3.27
C GLY A 113 4.20 7.12 4.71
N SER A 114 3.41 7.62 5.64
CA SER A 114 3.65 7.52 7.09
C SER A 114 2.53 6.73 7.75
N THR A 115 2.86 6.05 8.86
CA THR A 115 1.91 5.28 9.66
C THR A 115 2.44 5.13 11.09
N ASP A 116 1.54 5.17 12.07
CA ASP A 116 1.84 4.89 13.49
C ASP A 116 2.15 3.40 13.77
N VAL A 117 1.89 2.51 12.80
CA VAL A 117 2.27 1.09 12.90
C VAL A 117 3.79 0.91 13.04
N GLY A 118 4.60 1.90 12.63
CA GLY A 118 6.03 1.91 12.90
C GLY A 118 6.34 1.77 14.39
N ASP A 119 5.72 2.58 15.23
CA ASP A 119 5.93 2.56 16.68
C ASP A 119 5.53 1.22 17.32
N VAL A 120 4.48 0.57 16.78
CA VAL A 120 4.07 -0.78 17.23
C VAL A 120 5.17 -1.79 16.96
N GLY A 121 5.85 -1.72 15.80
CA GLY A 121 6.94 -2.62 15.42
C GLY A 121 8.16 -2.56 16.35
N TYR A 122 8.39 -1.43 17.03
CA TYR A 122 9.43 -1.29 18.05
C TYR A 122 9.03 -1.84 19.43
N ALA A 123 7.73 -1.99 19.67
CA ALA A 123 7.23 -2.53 20.94
C ALA A 123 6.98 -4.05 20.85
N VAL A 124 6.47 -4.55 19.72
CA VAL A 124 6.13 -5.97 19.51
C VAL A 124 6.39 -6.36 18.05
N PRO A 125 6.69 -7.66 17.77
CA PRO A 125 6.80 -8.15 16.41
C PRO A 125 5.51 -7.86 15.61
N THR A 126 5.66 -7.14 14.49
CA THR A 126 4.52 -6.65 13.71
C THR A 126 4.60 -7.15 12.28
N LEU A 127 3.45 -7.56 11.74
CA LEU A 127 3.27 -7.98 10.36
C LEU A 127 2.33 -7.01 9.64
N ASN A 128 2.73 -6.57 8.45
CA ASN A 128 1.87 -5.83 7.53
C ASN A 128 1.66 -6.67 6.26
N LEU A 129 0.40 -6.96 5.94
CA LEU A 129 -0.01 -7.67 4.74
C LEU A 129 -0.68 -6.71 3.76
N ARG A 130 -0.41 -6.91 2.47
CA ARG A 130 -1.14 -6.24 1.39
C ARG A 130 -1.93 -7.27 0.60
N VAL A 131 -3.21 -7.04 0.44
CA VAL A 131 -4.12 -7.90 -0.32
C VAL A 131 -4.88 -7.03 -1.33
N ALA A 132 -5.04 -7.52 -2.54
CA ALA A 132 -5.80 -6.82 -3.57
C ALA A 132 -7.25 -6.60 -3.12
N ALA A 133 -7.67 -5.34 -3.04
CA ALA A 133 -9.01 -4.91 -2.64
C ALA A 133 -9.51 -3.73 -3.49
N CYS A 134 -8.78 -3.37 -4.53
CA CYS A 134 -9.09 -2.32 -5.50
C CYS A 134 -8.48 -2.65 -6.86
N CYS A 135 -8.78 -1.86 -7.88
CA CYS A 135 -8.16 -2.01 -9.19
C CYS A 135 -6.65 -1.80 -9.13
N VAL A 136 -5.91 -2.48 -10.01
CA VAL A 136 -4.47 -2.27 -10.19
C VAL A 136 -4.21 -0.81 -10.56
N GLY A 137 -3.25 -0.17 -9.89
CA GLY A 137 -2.97 1.24 -10.13
C GLY A 137 -4.00 2.19 -9.51
N ASN A 138 -4.69 1.77 -8.45
CA ASN A 138 -5.58 2.67 -7.72
C ASN A 138 -4.78 3.79 -7.04
N VAL A 139 -5.16 5.04 -7.32
CA VAL A 139 -4.52 6.21 -6.70
C VAL A 139 -5.11 6.45 -5.31
N GLY A 140 -4.24 6.46 -4.29
CA GLY A 140 -4.63 6.75 -2.91
C GLY A 140 -5.25 8.14 -2.74
N HIS A 141 -6.12 8.32 -1.74
CA HIS A 141 -6.77 9.58 -1.39
C HIS A 141 -7.62 10.21 -2.51
N THR A 142 -8.23 9.37 -3.36
CA THR A 142 -9.13 9.79 -4.43
C THR A 142 -10.56 9.34 -4.18
N TRP A 143 -11.52 9.94 -4.88
CA TRP A 143 -12.92 9.50 -4.82
C TRP A 143 -13.09 8.09 -5.39
N GLN A 144 -12.27 7.71 -6.37
CA GLN A 144 -12.26 6.36 -6.95
C GLN A 144 -11.92 5.32 -5.88
N MET A 145 -10.90 5.59 -5.05
CA MET A 145 -10.56 4.71 -3.94
C MET A 145 -11.72 4.57 -2.96
N THR A 146 -12.34 5.69 -2.57
CA THR A 146 -13.50 5.69 -1.66
C THR A 146 -14.67 4.90 -2.24
N ALA A 147 -14.99 5.10 -3.51
CA ALA A 147 -16.09 4.39 -4.17
C ALA A 147 -15.84 2.88 -4.26
N GLN A 148 -14.59 2.45 -4.47
CA GLN A 148 -14.23 1.03 -4.52
C GLN A 148 -14.42 0.33 -3.18
N THR A 149 -14.28 1.02 -2.03
CA THR A 149 -14.39 0.39 -0.70
C THR A 149 -15.78 -0.21 -0.41
N CYS A 150 -16.83 0.24 -1.10
CA CYS A 150 -18.18 -0.31 -1.01
C CYS A 150 -18.52 -1.30 -2.15
N SER A 151 -17.52 -1.74 -2.91
CA SER A 151 -17.70 -2.62 -4.06
C SER A 151 -17.50 -4.09 -3.71
N PRO A 152 -18.01 -5.02 -4.54
CA PRO A 152 -17.69 -6.45 -4.43
C PRO A 152 -16.18 -6.74 -4.48
N ILE A 153 -15.39 -5.92 -5.17
CA ILE A 153 -13.93 -6.03 -5.23
C ILE A 153 -13.35 -5.89 -3.83
N ALA A 154 -13.66 -4.78 -3.13
CA ALA A 154 -13.16 -4.54 -1.79
C ALA A 154 -13.65 -5.59 -0.78
N HIS A 155 -14.91 -6.03 -0.87
CA HIS A 155 -15.46 -7.06 0.01
C HIS A 155 -14.72 -8.39 -0.14
N LYS A 156 -14.41 -8.82 -1.35
CA LYS A 156 -13.63 -10.04 -1.61
C LYS A 156 -12.20 -9.92 -1.09
N GLY A 157 -11.55 -8.78 -1.34
CA GLY A 157 -10.22 -8.48 -0.80
C GLY A 157 -10.19 -8.51 0.73
N LEU A 158 -11.16 -7.86 1.38
CA LEU A 158 -11.30 -7.83 2.83
C LEU A 158 -11.45 -9.23 3.44
N LEU A 159 -12.34 -10.06 2.88
CA LEU A 159 -12.55 -11.43 3.34
C LEU A 159 -11.30 -12.30 3.14
N THR A 160 -10.59 -12.12 2.03
CA THR A 160 -9.33 -12.82 1.77
C THR A 160 -8.24 -12.38 2.75
N ALA A 161 -8.10 -11.08 3.00
CA ALA A 161 -7.17 -10.54 4.00
C ALA A 161 -7.46 -11.10 5.40
N GLY A 162 -8.73 -11.15 5.79
CA GLY A 162 -9.15 -11.73 7.07
C GLY A 162 -8.74 -13.20 7.23
N LYS A 163 -8.88 -14.01 6.16
CA LYS A 163 -8.43 -15.41 6.17
C LYS A 163 -6.91 -15.52 6.31
N MET A 164 -6.15 -14.71 5.56
CA MET A 164 -4.69 -14.70 5.62
C MET A 164 -4.19 -14.31 7.01
N ILE A 165 -4.76 -13.26 7.61
CA ILE A 165 -4.40 -12.81 8.97
C ILE A 165 -4.73 -13.90 10.01
N ALA A 166 -5.92 -14.49 9.95
CA ALA A 166 -6.33 -15.54 10.89
C ALA A 166 -5.42 -16.77 10.79
N LEU A 167 -5.11 -17.24 9.59
CA LEU A 167 -4.21 -18.36 9.38
C LEU A 167 -2.78 -18.04 9.85
N SER A 168 -2.28 -16.83 9.56
CA SER A 168 -0.96 -16.38 10.01
C SER A 168 -0.88 -16.33 11.53
N ALA A 169 -1.93 -15.86 12.21
CA ALA A 169 -2.00 -15.85 13.67
C ALA A 169 -1.94 -17.28 14.25
N ILE A 170 -2.71 -18.24 13.70
CA ILE A 170 -2.70 -19.64 14.12
C ILE A 170 -1.30 -20.25 13.95
N ARG A 171 -0.69 -20.07 12.76
CA ARG A 171 0.65 -20.61 12.47
C ARG A 171 1.78 -19.97 13.29
N THR A 172 1.57 -18.77 13.80
CA THR A 172 2.54 -18.11 14.69
C THR A 172 2.46 -18.67 16.12
N MET A 173 1.32 -19.27 16.50
CA MET A 173 1.12 -19.87 17.83
C MET A 173 1.54 -21.36 17.89
N GLU A 174 1.74 -22.01 16.77
CA GLU A 174 2.27 -23.38 16.65
C GLU A 174 3.80 -23.43 16.82
#